data_3d794068eb89265f8957e88058e925a4
#
_entry.id   3d794068eb89265f8957e88058e925a4
#
_cell.length_a   1.000
_cell.length_b   1.000
_cell.length_c   1.000
_cell.angle_alpha   90.00
_cell.angle_beta   90.00
_cell.angle_gamma   90.00
#
_symmetry.space_group_name_H-M   'P 1'
#
loop_
_entity.id
_entity.type
_entity.pdbx_description
1 polymer ?
#
loop_
_entity_poly.entity_id
_entity_poly.type
_entity_poly.pdbx_seq_one_letter_code
_entity_poly.pdbx_strand_id
1 'polypeptide(L)'
;AAVDAALKIRKRMNKLAAELWECTEEEVAFENGETYNIKHPSQRIAFKDLAYEMYMRGIPPAEDGFIKARRGVPDPATGQGDPYAAYTFGCTTAEVEVDLETGQVEVLRLVPGVAAGKIIQPAVAKGQVYGCGMLGLGYALTEQVVRQDGKMMNPSYIDYLIPTIKDKPEMQDLVCVEDEYKYSGFGAKGVGEIAFIATPLAIANALYQATGVRFCEMPLDMEKIYFALRGKKSHESGS
;
A
#
# COMPACT_ATOMS: atom_id res chain seq x y z
N ALA A 1 -16.19 7.11 3.74
CA ALA A 1 -16.41 8.45 4.32
C ALA A 1 -16.31 9.55 3.24
N ALA A 2 -15.16 9.73 2.55
CA ALA A 2 -15.00 10.79 1.54
C ALA A 2 -16.06 10.74 0.42
N VAL A 3 -16.37 9.56 -0.11
CA VAL A 3 -17.43 9.37 -1.11
C VAL A 3 -18.80 9.78 -0.57
N ASP A 4 -19.12 9.42 0.68
CA ASP A 4 -20.40 9.79 1.31
C ASP A 4 -20.52 11.31 1.46
N ALA A 5 -19.47 11.98 1.96
CA ALA A 5 -19.43 13.45 2.05
C ALA A 5 -19.59 14.11 0.68
N ALA A 6 -18.86 13.61 -0.33
CA ALA A 6 -18.92 14.14 -1.69
C ALA A 6 -20.31 14.00 -2.31
N LEU A 7 -20.99 12.87 -2.10
CA LEU A 7 -22.36 12.66 -2.58
C LEU A 7 -23.36 13.62 -1.91
N LYS A 8 -23.20 13.90 -0.63
CA LYS A 8 -24.05 14.87 0.08
C LYS A 8 -23.84 16.29 -0.43
N ILE A 9 -22.57 16.71 -0.65
CA ILE A 9 -22.28 18.02 -1.27
C ILE A 9 -22.83 18.07 -2.69
N ARG A 10 -22.59 17.03 -3.50
CA ARG A 10 -23.10 16.94 -4.86
C ARG A 10 -24.62 17.09 -4.94
N LYS A 11 -25.36 16.51 -3.98
CA LYS A 11 -26.82 16.66 -3.92
C LYS A 11 -27.23 18.13 -3.72
N ARG A 12 -26.53 18.89 -2.86
CA ARG A 12 -26.78 20.32 -2.68
C ARG A 12 -26.45 21.11 -3.95
N MET A 13 -25.36 20.76 -4.63
CA MET A 13 -24.97 21.38 -5.89
C MET A 13 -25.99 21.11 -7.01
N ASN A 14 -26.48 19.86 -7.11
CA ASN A 14 -27.54 19.50 -8.05
C ASN A 14 -28.78 20.38 -7.84
N LYS A 15 -29.22 20.50 -6.57
CA LYS A 15 -30.38 21.31 -6.22
C LYS A 15 -30.18 22.78 -6.62
N LEU A 16 -29.03 23.37 -6.31
CA LEU A 16 -28.72 24.75 -6.68
C LEU A 16 -28.69 24.95 -8.21
N ALA A 17 -28.03 24.05 -8.94
CA ALA A 17 -27.99 24.13 -10.40
C ALA A 17 -29.38 23.94 -11.03
N ALA A 18 -30.21 23.04 -10.49
CA ALA A 18 -31.58 22.85 -10.92
C ALA A 18 -32.44 24.10 -10.70
N GLU A 19 -32.28 24.79 -9.56
CA GLU A 19 -32.92 26.09 -9.28
C GLU A 19 -32.46 27.19 -10.26
N LEU A 20 -31.17 27.23 -10.59
CA LEU A 20 -30.61 28.23 -11.52
C LEU A 20 -31.12 28.06 -12.96
N TRP A 21 -31.39 26.82 -13.34
CA TRP A 21 -31.77 26.48 -14.72
C TRP A 21 -33.26 26.09 -14.87
N GLU A 22 -34.02 26.20 -13.78
CA GLU A 22 -35.46 25.85 -13.75
C GLU A 22 -35.73 24.41 -14.30
N CYS A 23 -34.88 23.45 -13.86
CA CYS A 23 -34.94 22.06 -14.27
C CYS A 23 -34.99 21.10 -13.05
N THR A 24 -35.01 19.80 -13.26
CA THR A 24 -34.97 18.80 -12.18
C THR A 24 -33.52 18.47 -11.80
N GLU A 25 -33.31 17.99 -10.55
CA GLU A 25 -31.97 17.58 -10.07
C GLU A 25 -31.37 16.44 -10.94
N GLU A 26 -32.19 15.57 -11.52
CA GLU A 26 -31.79 14.47 -12.40
C GLU A 26 -31.27 14.95 -13.76
N GLU A 27 -31.62 16.16 -14.16
CA GLU A 27 -31.15 16.79 -15.41
C GLU A 27 -29.79 17.49 -15.24
N VAL A 28 -29.25 17.51 -14.03
CA VAL A 28 -27.95 18.11 -13.72
C VAL A 28 -26.86 17.06 -13.76
N ALA A 29 -25.83 17.25 -14.58
CA ALA A 29 -24.66 16.40 -14.69
C ALA A 29 -23.37 17.17 -14.37
N PHE A 30 -22.36 16.43 -13.93
CA PHE A 30 -21.01 16.90 -13.64
C PHE A 30 -20.01 16.14 -14.49
N GLU A 31 -19.22 16.84 -15.25
CA GLU A 31 -18.18 16.24 -16.09
C GLU A 31 -17.03 17.25 -16.30
N ASN A 32 -15.79 16.74 -16.25
CA ASN A 32 -14.58 17.50 -16.57
C ASN A 32 -14.45 18.88 -15.87
N GLY A 33 -14.92 18.98 -14.63
CA GLY A 33 -14.88 20.24 -13.86
C GLY A 33 -15.99 21.25 -14.22
N GLU A 34 -16.98 20.83 -14.98
CA GLU A 34 -18.17 21.59 -15.32
C GLU A 34 -19.44 20.91 -14.79
N THR A 35 -20.46 21.73 -14.56
CA THR A 35 -21.84 21.30 -14.28
C THR A 35 -22.71 21.80 -15.41
N TYR A 36 -23.60 20.95 -15.95
CA TYR A 36 -24.45 21.31 -17.08
C TYR A 36 -25.82 20.63 -17.01
N ASN A 37 -26.79 21.24 -17.71
CA ASN A 37 -28.11 20.63 -17.91
C ASN A 37 -28.06 19.62 -19.07
N ILE A 38 -28.41 18.36 -18.80
CA ILE A 38 -28.39 17.26 -19.80
C ILE A 38 -29.29 17.57 -20.99
N LYS A 39 -30.46 18.20 -20.78
CA LYS A 39 -31.39 18.52 -21.84
C LYS A 39 -31.01 19.80 -22.60
N HIS A 40 -30.32 20.70 -21.93
CA HIS A 40 -29.91 21.98 -22.51
C HIS A 40 -28.39 22.20 -22.26
N PRO A 41 -27.49 21.55 -23.01
CA PRO A 41 -26.05 21.57 -22.75
C PRO A 41 -25.36 22.92 -22.83
N SER A 42 -26.04 23.94 -23.38
CA SER A 42 -25.59 25.34 -23.33
C SER A 42 -25.73 25.98 -21.94
N GLN A 43 -26.63 25.46 -21.10
CA GLN A 43 -26.75 25.84 -19.71
C GLN A 43 -25.65 25.08 -18.92
N ARG A 44 -24.52 25.75 -18.70
CA ARG A 44 -23.37 25.20 -18.00
C ARG A 44 -22.68 26.22 -17.13
N ILE A 45 -22.05 25.75 -16.08
CA ILE A 45 -21.27 26.55 -15.12
C ILE A 45 -20.04 25.77 -14.71
N ALA A 46 -18.89 26.41 -14.55
CA ALA A 46 -17.72 25.73 -13.99
C ALA A 46 -17.98 25.30 -12.54
N PHE A 47 -17.47 24.14 -12.15
CA PHE A 47 -17.63 23.61 -10.80
C PHE A 47 -17.25 24.62 -9.70
N LYS A 48 -16.13 25.34 -9.91
CA LYS A 48 -15.66 26.39 -8.98
C LYS A 48 -16.65 27.53 -8.82
N ASP A 49 -17.32 27.92 -9.90
CA ASP A 49 -18.26 29.05 -9.90
C ASP A 49 -19.59 28.63 -9.25
N LEU A 50 -20.05 27.39 -9.48
CA LEU A 50 -21.19 26.82 -8.76
C LEU A 50 -20.90 26.70 -7.24
N ALA A 51 -19.68 26.30 -6.88
CA ALA A 51 -19.25 26.25 -5.47
C ALA A 51 -19.22 27.66 -4.83
N TYR A 52 -18.81 28.67 -5.58
CA TYR A 52 -18.87 30.07 -5.16
C TYR A 52 -20.30 30.58 -4.96
N GLU A 53 -21.23 30.25 -5.90
CA GLU A 53 -22.66 30.50 -5.74
C GLU A 53 -23.25 29.86 -4.48
N MET A 54 -22.86 28.62 -4.17
CA MET A 54 -23.26 27.98 -2.91
C MET A 54 -22.83 28.82 -1.70
N TYR A 55 -21.56 29.28 -1.68
CA TYR A 55 -21.02 30.08 -0.61
C TYR A 55 -21.78 31.41 -0.47
N MET A 56 -22.02 32.14 -1.57
CA MET A 56 -22.73 33.42 -1.59
C MET A 56 -24.18 33.31 -1.12
N ARG A 57 -24.81 32.16 -1.32
CA ARG A 57 -26.18 31.90 -0.86
C ARG A 57 -26.25 31.29 0.54
N GLY A 58 -25.13 31.18 1.25
CA GLY A 58 -25.06 30.58 2.57
C GLY A 58 -25.34 29.09 2.60
N ILE A 59 -25.19 28.39 1.46
CA ILE A 59 -25.28 26.93 1.39
C ILE A 59 -23.92 26.33 1.80
N PRO A 60 -23.84 25.51 2.86
CA PRO A 60 -22.56 24.99 3.35
C PRO A 60 -21.81 24.19 2.28
N PRO A 61 -20.54 24.58 1.94
CA PRO A 61 -19.70 23.86 0.97
C PRO A 61 -18.94 22.67 1.59
N ALA A 62 -19.22 22.37 2.86
CA ALA A 62 -18.59 21.30 3.62
C ALA A 62 -19.62 20.29 4.11
N GLU A 63 -19.20 19.03 4.27
CA GLU A 63 -20.05 17.96 4.78
C GLU A 63 -19.20 16.87 5.43
N ASP A 64 -19.77 16.23 6.45
CA ASP A 64 -19.17 15.07 7.09
C ASP A 64 -19.56 13.79 6.37
N GLY A 65 -18.58 12.91 6.16
CA GLY A 65 -18.79 11.58 5.62
C GLY A 65 -18.55 10.49 6.65
N PHE A 66 -19.43 9.52 6.69
CA PHE A 66 -19.32 8.36 7.57
C PHE A 66 -19.44 7.07 6.78
N ILE A 67 -18.68 6.06 7.17
CA ILE A 67 -18.82 4.69 6.71
C ILE A 67 -18.78 3.73 7.90
N LYS A 68 -19.78 2.88 7.99
CA LYS A 68 -19.76 1.75 8.93
C LYS A 68 -19.02 0.59 8.26
N ALA A 69 -17.81 0.32 8.72
CA ALA A 69 -17.08 -0.84 8.25
C ALA A 69 -17.85 -2.13 8.58
N ARG A 70 -18.00 -3.02 7.59
CA ARG A 70 -18.56 -4.34 7.81
C ARG A 70 -17.49 -5.22 8.45
N ARG A 71 -17.59 -5.39 9.74
CA ARG A 71 -16.73 -6.29 10.52
C ARG A 71 -17.52 -6.96 11.63
N GLY A 72 -17.20 -8.22 11.92
CA GLY A 72 -17.66 -8.90 13.09
C GLY A 72 -16.88 -8.45 14.34
N VAL A 73 -17.45 -8.69 15.51
CA VAL A 73 -16.73 -8.58 16.78
C VAL A 73 -16.25 -9.99 17.12
N PRO A 74 -14.94 -10.20 17.38
CA PRO A 74 -14.46 -11.49 17.83
C PRO A 74 -15.16 -11.91 19.12
N ASP A 75 -15.43 -13.21 19.26
CA ASP A 75 -15.91 -13.78 20.50
C ASP A 75 -14.84 -13.60 21.60
N PRO A 76 -15.11 -12.89 22.69
CA PRO A 76 -14.14 -12.65 23.75
C PRO A 76 -13.61 -13.93 24.44
N ALA A 77 -14.38 -15.01 24.42
CA ALA A 77 -14.00 -16.27 25.05
C ALA A 77 -13.03 -17.11 24.20
N THR A 78 -13.21 -17.06 22.88
CA THR A 78 -12.44 -17.91 21.94
C THR A 78 -11.44 -17.14 21.10
N GLY A 79 -11.58 -15.81 21.02
CA GLY A 79 -10.81 -14.96 20.11
C GLY A 79 -11.16 -15.15 18.62
N GLN A 80 -12.14 -16.00 18.30
CA GLN A 80 -12.54 -16.31 16.94
C GLN A 80 -13.57 -15.30 16.41
N GLY A 81 -13.50 -15.01 15.12
CA GLY A 81 -14.43 -14.09 14.47
C GLY A 81 -13.88 -13.54 13.16
N ASP A 82 -14.63 -12.62 12.54
CA ASP A 82 -14.23 -11.89 11.33
C ASP A 82 -14.08 -10.38 11.64
N PRO A 83 -12.96 -9.98 12.28
CA PRO A 83 -12.76 -8.60 12.73
C PRO A 83 -12.36 -7.64 11.61
N TYR A 84 -12.05 -8.15 10.42
CA TYR A 84 -11.52 -7.36 9.31
C TYR A 84 -12.59 -7.07 8.26
N ALA A 85 -12.62 -5.83 7.80
CA ALA A 85 -13.58 -5.40 6.78
C ALA A 85 -13.22 -5.95 5.38
N ALA A 86 -11.92 -6.06 5.09
CA ALA A 86 -11.40 -6.57 3.82
C ALA A 86 -10.02 -7.20 4.02
N TYR A 87 -9.67 -8.11 3.12
CA TYR A 87 -8.33 -8.70 3.04
C TYR A 87 -7.67 -8.24 1.74
N THR A 88 -6.41 -7.86 1.85
CA THR A 88 -5.53 -7.55 0.72
C THR A 88 -4.50 -8.67 0.62
N PHE A 89 -4.22 -9.14 -0.60
CA PHE A 89 -3.26 -10.21 -0.84
C PHE A 89 -2.03 -9.65 -1.56
N GLY A 90 -0.86 -10.14 -1.21
CA GLY A 90 0.39 -9.76 -1.83
C GLY A 90 1.30 -10.95 -2.10
N CYS A 91 2.08 -10.84 -3.15
CA CYS A 91 3.13 -11.77 -3.50
C CYS A 91 4.31 -10.96 -4.01
N THR A 92 5.54 -11.36 -3.66
CA THR A 92 6.75 -10.74 -4.19
C THR A 92 7.69 -11.82 -4.69
N THR A 93 8.33 -11.59 -5.83
CA THR A 93 9.49 -12.36 -6.26
C THR A 93 10.74 -11.53 -6.13
N ALA A 94 11.87 -12.17 -5.79
CA ALA A 94 13.17 -11.53 -5.62
C ALA A 94 14.22 -12.27 -6.44
N GLU A 95 15.17 -11.51 -7.00
CA GLU A 95 16.38 -12.01 -7.61
C GLU A 95 17.57 -11.44 -6.81
N VAL A 96 18.47 -12.33 -6.40
CA VAL A 96 19.61 -11.97 -5.55
C VAL A 96 20.91 -12.48 -6.14
N GLU A 97 21.99 -11.74 -5.91
CA GLU A 97 23.36 -12.20 -6.08
C GLU A 97 24.00 -12.36 -4.69
N VAL A 98 24.74 -13.45 -4.50
CA VAL A 98 25.38 -13.79 -3.23
C VAL A 98 26.87 -14.00 -3.46
N ASP A 99 27.69 -13.22 -2.78
CA ASP A 99 29.11 -13.48 -2.69
C ASP A 99 29.38 -14.59 -1.66
N LEU A 100 29.75 -15.77 -2.15
CA LEU A 100 29.98 -16.95 -1.30
C LEU A 100 31.24 -16.84 -0.43
N GLU A 101 32.13 -15.88 -0.72
CA GLU A 101 33.35 -15.69 0.07
C GLU A 101 33.14 -14.75 1.25
N THR A 102 32.28 -13.74 1.08
CA THR A 102 32.01 -12.72 2.10
C THR A 102 30.66 -12.86 2.76
N GLY A 103 29.71 -13.54 2.13
CA GLY A 103 28.31 -13.63 2.59
C GLY A 103 27.49 -12.38 2.23
N GLN A 104 28.04 -11.46 1.43
CA GLN A 104 27.30 -10.29 0.97
C GLN A 104 26.18 -10.70 0.04
N VAL A 105 25.02 -10.07 0.22
CA VAL A 105 23.83 -10.25 -0.63
C VAL A 105 23.48 -8.93 -1.30
N GLU A 106 23.35 -8.97 -2.62
CA GLU A 106 22.77 -7.89 -3.40
C GLU A 106 21.41 -8.32 -3.94
N VAL A 107 20.39 -7.50 -3.70
CA VAL A 107 19.06 -7.72 -4.27
C VAL A 107 19.01 -7.02 -5.62
N LEU A 108 19.07 -7.79 -6.69
CA LEU A 108 19.14 -7.26 -8.05
C LEU A 108 17.76 -6.77 -8.51
N ARG A 109 16.69 -7.53 -8.19
CA ARG A 109 15.34 -7.22 -8.66
C ARG A 109 14.26 -7.65 -7.67
N LEU A 110 13.22 -6.82 -7.56
CA LEU A 110 11.98 -7.13 -6.85
C LEU A 110 10.78 -6.93 -7.79
N VAL A 111 9.87 -7.89 -7.80
CA VAL A 111 8.62 -7.82 -8.56
C VAL A 111 7.45 -8.01 -7.60
N PRO A 112 6.90 -6.92 -7.04
CA PRO A 112 5.75 -6.98 -6.16
C PRO A 112 4.45 -7.13 -6.95
N GLY A 113 3.57 -8.01 -6.48
CA GLY A 113 2.21 -8.17 -6.93
C GLY A 113 1.22 -7.95 -5.78
N VAL A 114 0.14 -7.21 -6.01
CA VAL A 114 -0.86 -6.91 -4.99
C VAL A 114 -2.28 -7.02 -5.53
N ALA A 115 -3.20 -7.53 -4.71
CA ALA A 115 -4.63 -7.54 -4.93
C ALA A 115 -5.28 -6.55 -3.95
N ALA A 116 -5.24 -5.25 -4.30
CA ALA A 116 -5.66 -4.14 -3.44
C ALA A 116 -7.00 -3.50 -3.87
N GLY A 117 -7.85 -4.29 -4.52
CA GLY A 117 -9.11 -3.79 -5.09
C GLY A 117 -8.86 -2.83 -6.24
N LYS A 118 -9.81 -1.93 -6.47
CA LYS A 118 -9.67 -0.89 -7.51
C LYS A 118 -8.53 0.07 -7.18
N ILE A 119 -7.60 0.23 -8.09
CA ILE A 119 -6.50 1.20 -7.96
C ILE A 119 -7.01 2.59 -8.35
N ILE A 120 -7.22 3.45 -7.36
CA ILE A 120 -7.77 4.80 -7.57
C ILE A 120 -6.72 5.73 -8.22
N GLN A 121 -5.47 5.67 -7.75
CA GLN A 121 -4.38 6.50 -8.26
C GLN A 121 -3.13 5.61 -8.48
N PRO A 122 -2.86 5.19 -9.73
CA PRO A 122 -1.79 4.24 -10.03
C PRO A 122 -0.40 4.70 -9.59
N ALA A 123 -0.06 5.98 -9.80
CA ALA A 123 1.25 6.50 -9.41
C ALA A 123 1.48 6.45 -7.89
N VAL A 124 0.46 6.78 -7.10
CA VAL A 124 0.53 6.73 -5.63
C VAL A 124 0.58 5.29 -5.15
N ALA A 125 -0.23 4.39 -5.71
CA ALA A 125 -0.20 2.97 -5.38
C ALA A 125 1.17 2.35 -5.68
N LYS A 126 1.75 2.66 -6.84
CA LYS A 126 3.10 2.24 -7.23
C LYS A 126 4.15 2.74 -6.23
N GLY A 127 4.07 4.01 -5.83
CA GLY A 127 4.96 4.60 -4.82
C GLY A 127 4.88 3.90 -3.47
N GLN A 128 3.65 3.58 -3.00
CA GLN A 128 3.45 2.82 -1.76
C GLN A 128 4.08 1.43 -1.82
N VAL A 129 3.81 0.68 -2.88
CA VAL A 129 4.30 -0.69 -3.04
C VAL A 129 5.83 -0.73 -3.14
N TYR A 130 6.43 0.22 -3.86
CA TYR A 130 7.90 0.30 -3.97
C TYR A 130 8.55 0.70 -2.65
N GLY A 131 7.98 1.68 -1.94
CA GLY A 131 8.45 2.06 -0.61
C GLY A 131 8.41 0.89 0.37
N CYS A 132 7.33 0.11 0.35
CA CYS A 132 7.20 -1.09 1.16
C CYS A 132 8.16 -2.21 0.77
N GLY A 133 8.50 -2.33 -0.52
CA GLY A 133 9.56 -3.23 -0.97
C GLY A 133 10.91 -2.87 -0.35
N MET A 134 11.24 -1.57 -0.30
CA MET A 134 12.47 -1.09 0.37
C MET A 134 12.45 -1.33 1.88
N LEU A 135 11.33 -1.11 2.56
CA LEU A 135 11.18 -1.46 3.98
C LEU A 135 11.41 -2.96 4.20
N GLY A 136 10.85 -3.80 3.33
CA GLY A 136 11.03 -5.25 3.39
C GLY A 136 12.47 -5.69 3.14
N LEU A 137 13.19 -5.00 2.26
CA LEU A 137 14.62 -5.22 2.02
C LEU A 137 15.43 -4.88 3.27
N GLY A 138 15.19 -3.73 3.89
CA GLY A 138 15.86 -3.33 5.13
C GLY A 138 15.62 -4.33 6.26
N TYR A 139 14.37 -4.73 6.48
CA TYR A 139 14.04 -5.75 7.47
C TYR A 139 14.72 -7.10 7.19
N ALA A 140 14.85 -7.48 5.92
CA ALA A 140 15.50 -8.73 5.54
C ALA A 140 17.01 -8.73 5.80
N LEU A 141 17.71 -7.61 5.53
CA LEU A 141 19.17 -7.61 5.40
C LEU A 141 19.92 -6.73 6.41
N THR A 142 19.36 -5.60 6.83
CA THR A 142 20.14 -4.57 7.54
C THR A 142 19.53 -4.04 8.83
N GLU A 143 18.19 -4.01 8.94
CA GLU A 143 17.52 -3.38 10.06
C GLU A 143 17.40 -4.34 11.25
N GLN A 144 17.97 -3.98 12.38
CA GLN A 144 17.88 -4.74 13.62
C GLN A 144 17.76 -3.82 14.82
N VAL A 145 16.77 -4.04 15.67
CA VAL A 145 16.70 -3.40 16.99
C VAL A 145 17.49 -4.22 17.99
N VAL A 146 18.64 -3.71 18.42
CA VAL A 146 19.48 -4.33 19.44
C VAL A 146 19.06 -3.82 20.83
N ARG A 147 18.70 -4.75 21.71
CA ARG A 147 18.29 -4.42 23.10
C ARG A 147 19.19 -5.14 24.09
N GLN A 148 19.58 -4.42 25.14
CA GLN A 148 20.26 -4.97 26.30
C GLN A 148 19.61 -4.43 27.57
N ASP A 149 19.20 -5.29 28.47
CA ASP A 149 18.55 -4.94 29.75
C ASP A 149 17.37 -3.96 29.57
N GLY A 150 16.56 -4.17 28.52
CA GLY A 150 15.39 -3.35 28.17
C GLY A 150 15.72 -2.02 27.49
N LYS A 151 17.00 -1.67 27.31
CA LYS A 151 17.42 -0.45 26.60
C LYS A 151 17.76 -0.75 25.15
N MET A 152 17.38 0.17 24.26
CA MET A 152 17.78 0.14 22.86
C MET A 152 19.23 0.60 22.75
N MET A 153 20.09 -0.22 22.14
CA MET A 153 21.53 0.03 22.02
C MET A 153 21.91 0.77 20.75
N ASN A 154 21.05 0.74 19.74
CA ASN A 154 21.24 1.39 18.45
C ASN A 154 20.09 2.38 18.11
N PRO A 155 19.94 3.49 18.89
CA PRO A 155 18.80 4.39 18.77
C PRO A 155 18.94 5.44 17.64
N SER A 156 20.02 5.43 16.89
CA SER A 156 20.29 6.41 15.83
C SER A 156 20.48 5.74 14.48
N TYR A 157 20.29 6.49 13.38
CA TYR A 157 20.52 6.01 12.01
C TYR A 157 22.00 5.75 11.67
N ILE A 158 22.93 5.97 12.61
CA ILE A 158 24.32 5.56 12.46
C ILE A 158 24.45 4.05 12.67
N ASP A 159 23.67 3.50 13.59
CA ASP A 159 23.75 2.11 14.03
C ASP A 159 22.51 1.29 13.61
N TYR A 160 21.36 1.96 13.38
CA TYR A 160 20.16 1.36 12.81
C TYR A 160 20.14 1.64 11.30
N LEU A 161 20.58 0.64 10.52
CA LEU A 161 20.88 0.81 9.10
C LEU A 161 19.64 0.62 8.23
N ILE A 162 19.00 1.72 7.86
CA ILE A 162 17.93 1.70 6.85
C ILE A 162 18.53 1.71 5.44
N PRO A 163 17.91 1.06 4.46
CA PRO A 163 18.35 1.08 3.08
C PRO A 163 18.40 2.49 2.49
N THR A 164 19.42 2.75 1.70
CA THR A 164 19.62 4.02 0.98
C THR A 164 19.20 3.88 -0.48
N ILE A 165 19.30 4.96 -1.25
CA ILE A 165 19.04 4.91 -2.69
C ILE A 165 20.01 4.00 -3.44
N LYS A 166 21.18 3.72 -2.86
CA LYS A 166 22.19 2.83 -3.46
C LYS A 166 21.82 1.35 -3.31
N ASP A 167 21.03 1.03 -2.30
CA ASP A 167 20.58 -0.33 -2.02
C ASP A 167 19.32 -0.69 -2.81
N LYS A 168 18.81 0.27 -3.61
CA LYS A 168 17.56 0.12 -4.36
C LYS A 168 17.76 -0.88 -5.52
N PRO A 169 17.05 -2.03 -5.49
CA PRO A 169 17.04 -2.98 -6.61
C PRO A 169 16.28 -2.42 -7.82
N GLU A 170 16.40 -3.10 -8.98
CA GLU A 170 15.48 -2.88 -10.07
C GLU A 170 14.06 -3.24 -9.63
N MET A 171 13.17 -2.24 -9.63
CA MET A 171 11.75 -2.44 -9.34
C MET A 171 10.99 -2.59 -10.64
N GLN A 172 10.49 -3.79 -10.91
CA GLN A 172 9.58 -4.03 -12.03
C GLN A 172 8.25 -3.30 -11.82
N ASP A 173 7.50 -3.14 -12.88
CA ASP A 173 6.17 -2.53 -12.78
C ASP A 173 5.28 -3.33 -11.85
N LEU A 174 4.50 -2.61 -11.05
CA LEU A 174 3.55 -3.17 -10.11
C LEU A 174 2.55 -4.08 -10.83
N VAL A 175 2.49 -5.34 -10.43
CA VAL A 175 1.43 -6.24 -10.86
C VAL A 175 0.22 -6.03 -9.95
N CYS A 176 -0.82 -5.39 -10.48
CA CYS A 176 -2.08 -5.19 -9.77
C CYS A 176 -3.13 -6.18 -10.25
N VAL A 177 -3.76 -6.86 -9.30
CA VAL A 177 -4.99 -7.61 -9.52
C VAL A 177 -6.13 -6.81 -8.92
N GLU A 178 -7.04 -6.33 -9.74
CA GLU A 178 -8.22 -5.60 -9.28
C GLU A 178 -9.32 -6.59 -8.88
N ASP A 179 -9.40 -6.90 -7.59
CA ASP A 179 -10.45 -7.70 -6.97
C ASP A 179 -11.35 -6.78 -6.14
N GLU A 180 -12.32 -6.17 -6.76
CA GLU A 180 -13.14 -5.09 -6.20
C GLU A 180 -13.82 -5.48 -4.89
N TYR A 181 -13.71 -4.59 -3.90
CA TYR A 181 -14.39 -4.73 -2.63
C TYR A 181 -15.67 -3.88 -2.59
N LYS A 182 -16.80 -4.53 -2.73
CA LYS A 182 -18.13 -3.88 -2.89
C LYS A 182 -18.57 -2.96 -1.75
N TYR A 183 -17.91 -2.99 -0.59
CA TYR A 183 -18.27 -2.17 0.57
C TYR A 183 -17.36 -0.96 0.78
N SER A 184 -16.45 -0.70 -0.14
CA SER A 184 -15.58 0.48 -0.11
C SER A 184 -15.90 1.45 -1.26
N GLY A 185 -15.40 2.69 -1.15
CA GLY A 185 -15.50 3.65 -2.24
C GLY A 185 -14.77 3.13 -3.48
N PHE A 186 -15.49 3.02 -4.60
CA PHE A 186 -14.99 2.54 -5.89
C PHE A 186 -14.35 1.13 -5.87
N GLY A 187 -14.60 0.32 -4.86
CA GLY A 187 -14.03 -1.02 -4.76
C GLY A 187 -12.59 -1.09 -4.28
N ALA A 188 -12.01 0.02 -3.80
CA ALA A 188 -10.62 0.08 -3.34
C ALA A 188 -10.41 -0.66 -2.00
N LYS A 189 -9.21 -1.22 -1.80
CA LYS A 189 -8.73 -1.78 -0.54
C LYS A 189 -7.48 -1.03 -0.06
N GLY A 190 -6.98 -1.36 1.12
CA GLY A 190 -5.70 -0.85 1.60
C GLY A 190 -4.52 -1.36 0.75
N VAL A 191 -3.51 -0.52 0.50
CA VAL A 191 -2.31 -0.86 -0.28
C VAL A 191 -1.02 -0.46 0.46
N GLY A 192 -1.14 0.02 1.70
CA GLY A 192 -0.02 0.63 2.43
C GLY A 192 1.17 -0.30 2.64
N GLU A 193 1.01 -1.48 3.23
CA GLU A 193 2.13 -2.30 3.70
C GLU A 193 2.16 -3.73 3.14
N ILE A 194 1.33 -4.04 2.16
CA ILE A 194 1.18 -5.41 1.68
C ILE A 194 2.47 -5.96 1.03
N ALA A 195 3.22 -5.14 0.32
CA ALA A 195 4.47 -5.55 -0.28
C ALA A 195 5.59 -5.76 0.76
N PHE A 196 5.54 -5.05 1.89
CA PHE A 196 6.48 -5.28 3.00
C PHE A 196 6.42 -6.71 3.51
N ILE A 197 5.22 -7.25 3.74
CA ILE A 197 5.03 -8.59 4.32
C ILE A 197 5.67 -9.68 3.46
N ALA A 198 5.54 -9.59 2.14
CA ALA A 198 6.01 -10.62 1.21
C ALA A 198 7.51 -10.50 0.86
N THR A 199 8.08 -9.30 0.90
CA THR A 199 9.46 -9.03 0.41
C THR A 199 10.55 -9.75 1.21
N PRO A 200 10.59 -9.73 2.55
CA PRO A 200 11.64 -10.42 3.31
C PRO A 200 11.66 -11.92 3.03
N LEU A 201 10.48 -12.52 2.90
CA LEU A 201 10.35 -13.95 2.61
C LEU A 201 10.79 -14.29 1.18
N ALA A 202 10.52 -13.40 0.21
CA ALA A 202 10.99 -13.56 -1.16
C ALA A 202 12.54 -13.53 -1.20
N ILE A 203 13.18 -12.60 -0.51
CA ILE A 203 14.63 -12.51 -0.39
C ILE A 203 15.21 -13.77 0.28
N ALA A 204 14.63 -14.21 1.40
CA ALA A 204 15.08 -15.42 2.08
C ALA A 204 14.94 -16.68 1.21
N ASN A 205 13.89 -16.77 0.41
CA ASN A 205 13.71 -17.87 -0.54
C ASN A 205 14.69 -17.81 -1.70
N ALA A 206 14.97 -16.63 -2.24
CA ALA A 206 15.98 -16.44 -3.29
C ALA A 206 17.38 -16.80 -2.78
N LEU A 207 17.71 -16.40 -1.55
CA LEU A 207 18.96 -16.77 -0.89
C LEU A 207 19.08 -18.30 -0.70
N TYR A 208 17.98 -18.95 -0.31
CA TYR A 208 17.95 -20.42 -0.23
C TYR A 208 18.20 -21.08 -1.59
N GLN A 209 17.61 -20.57 -2.65
CA GLN A 209 17.83 -21.10 -4.01
C GLN A 209 19.29 -20.92 -4.47
N ALA A 210 19.91 -19.81 -4.12
CA ALA A 210 21.29 -19.51 -4.47
C ALA A 210 22.31 -20.34 -3.68
N THR A 211 22.03 -20.63 -2.39
CA THR A 211 23.01 -21.20 -1.46
C THR A 211 22.68 -22.60 -0.97
N GLY A 212 21.41 -23.01 -1.07
CA GLY A 212 20.88 -24.23 -0.45
C GLY A 212 20.82 -24.18 1.09
N VAL A 213 21.06 -23.02 1.71
CA VAL A 213 20.97 -22.81 3.16
C VAL A 213 19.66 -22.14 3.51
N ARG A 214 18.89 -22.74 4.43
CA ARG A 214 17.63 -22.16 4.94
C ARG A 214 17.90 -21.32 6.18
N PHE A 215 17.55 -20.04 6.10
CA PHE A 215 17.60 -19.13 7.24
C PHE A 215 16.19 -18.95 7.80
N CYS A 216 16.07 -18.94 9.14
CA CYS A 216 14.79 -18.78 9.86
C CYS A 216 14.76 -17.55 10.77
N GLU A 217 15.82 -16.76 10.80
CA GLU A 217 15.96 -15.56 11.60
C GLU A 217 16.40 -14.37 10.75
N MET A 218 15.84 -13.22 10.98
CA MET A 218 16.19 -11.96 10.33
C MET A 218 16.80 -10.99 11.34
N PRO A 219 17.64 -10.05 10.89
CA PRO A 219 18.09 -9.87 9.51
C PRO A 219 19.03 -10.99 9.05
N LEU A 220 19.07 -11.21 7.73
CA LEU A 220 20.01 -12.10 7.03
C LEU A 220 21.32 -11.33 6.79
N ASP A 221 22.00 -10.99 7.88
CA ASP A 221 23.23 -10.23 7.81
C ASP A 221 24.38 -11.05 7.20
N MET A 222 25.35 -10.33 6.67
CA MET A 222 26.51 -10.90 5.98
C MET A 222 27.28 -11.93 6.84
N GLU A 223 27.39 -11.68 8.15
CA GLU A 223 28.11 -12.56 9.07
C GLU A 223 27.39 -13.91 9.25
N LYS A 224 26.08 -13.89 9.46
CA LYS A 224 25.26 -15.10 9.54
C LYS A 224 25.35 -15.94 8.27
N ILE A 225 25.27 -15.28 7.12
CA ILE A 225 25.37 -15.96 5.82
C ILE A 225 26.76 -16.58 5.65
N TYR A 226 27.80 -15.80 5.91
CA TYR A 226 29.19 -16.27 5.82
C TYR A 226 29.46 -17.53 6.63
N PHE A 227 29.07 -17.56 7.92
CA PHE A 227 29.29 -18.72 8.77
C PHE A 227 28.41 -19.90 8.37
N ALA A 228 27.18 -19.69 7.96
CA ALA A 228 26.29 -20.74 7.51
C ALA A 228 26.80 -21.44 6.23
N LEU A 229 27.36 -20.69 5.29
CA LEU A 229 27.96 -21.24 4.06
C LEU A 229 29.20 -22.08 4.36
N ARG A 230 30.03 -21.72 5.35
CA ARG A 230 31.22 -22.46 5.73
C ARG A 230 30.89 -23.71 6.55
N GLY A 231 29.88 -23.67 7.42
CA GLY A 231 29.37 -24.83 8.14
C GLY A 231 28.84 -25.91 7.21
N LYS A 232 28.24 -25.55 6.09
CA LYS A 232 27.79 -26.50 5.06
C LYS A 232 28.95 -27.18 4.35
N LYS A 233 30.02 -26.44 4.02
CA LYS A 233 31.21 -27.02 3.39
C LYS A 233 31.93 -28.05 4.27
N SER A 234 31.86 -27.94 5.60
CA SER A 234 32.44 -28.92 6.52
C SER A 234 31.65 -30.23 6.60
N HIS A 235 30.37 -30.24 6.29
CA HIS A 235 29.55 -31.45 6.24
C HIS A 235 29.63 -32.20 4.89
N GLU A 236 29.87 -31.49 3.78
CA GLU A 236 30.01 -32.13 2.46
C GLU A 236 31.42 -32.69 2.21
N SER A 237 32.46 -32.22 2.93
CA SER A 237 33.83 -32.71 2.82
C SER A 237 34.14 -33.92 3.71
N GLY A 238 33.16 -34.41 4.46
CA GLY A 238 33.27 -35.55 5.38
C GLY A 238 32.51 -36.82 4.94
N SER A 239 32.00 -36.89 3.71
CA SER A 239 31.28 -38.05 3.15
C SER A 239 32.04 -38.71 2.03
#